data_6b8c71b443b5bad136affd77ecb1f598
#
_entry.id   6b8c71b443b5bad136affd77ecb1f598
#
_cell.length_a   1.000
_cell.length_b   1.000
_cell.length_c   1.000
_cell.angle_alpha   90.00
_cell.angle_beta   90.00
_cell.angle_gamma   90.00
#
_symmetry.space_group_name_H-M   'P 1'
#
loop_
_entity.id
_entity.type
_entity.pdbx_description
1 polymer ?
#
loop_
_entity_poly.entity_id
_entity_poly.type
_entity_poly.pdbx_seq_one_letter_code
_entity_poly.pdbx_strand_id
1 'polypeptide(L)'
;MPDDRITLRFMAVPADVAASGSTVAAGSVLEWIDKAAYACAVGWSASDTVTAYVGNVHFTRPIRSGNLVEVHARIIHTGRTSMHVLVTVETTDVRAREYSPATHCILVFVAVDDAGKPHEVPTWAPHSDVDRELQQNATARLEPRKRIQTVMRSQEYTDDGTTPRTVFRFLAAPADANWGGNAHGGTVMRWIDEAAFATAAAWSSESAVAVYSGGIHFYRPIQIGHIVEVDARLIHTGKRSMHISIRVRSGSPRTPHDLQLTTQCMSIFVAIGADGHAEPVAPLTLITAEDKRLDQHARDLMELRAPLVMMPVDHLHLP
;
A
#
# COMPACT_ATOMS: atom_id res chain seq x y z
N MET A 1 -11.51 24.23 -15.29
CA MET A 1 -10.33 23.67 -14.63
C MET A 1 -10.51 22.17 -14.65
N PRO A 2 -9.44 21.36 -14.69
CA PRO A 2 -9.60 19.93 -14.52
C PRO A 2 -10.22 19.65 -13.14
N ASP A 3 -11.00 18.57 -13.05
CA ASP A 3 -11.60 18.17 -11.78
C ASP A 3 -10.52 17.60 -10.86
N ASP A 4 -10.42 18.14 -9.63
CA ASP A 4 -9.43 17.71 -8.64
C ASP A 4 -9.94 16.58 -7.75
N ARG A 5 -11.11 16.01 -8.05
CA ARG A 5 -11.79 14.99 -7.24
C ARG A 5 -12.46 13.95 -8.11
N ILE A 6 -12.55 12.74 -7.56
CA ILE A 6 -13.36 11.67 -8.12
C ILE A 6 -13.86 10.73 -7.01
N THR A 7 -15.02 10.16 -7.20
CA THR A 7 -15.52 9.08 -6.35
C THR A 7 -15.78 7.86 -7.22
N LEU A 8 -15.18 6.74 -6.84
CA LEU A 8 -15.50 5.43 -7.41
C LEU A 8 -16.31 4.64 -6.39
N ARG A 9 -17.30 3.92 -6.89
CA ARG A 9 -18.13 3.05 -6.07
C ARG A 9 -17.95 1.60 -6.49
N PHE A 10 -17.70 0.73 -5.52
CA PHE A 10 -17.52 -0.70 -5.71
C PHE A 10 -18.54 -1.46 -4.87
N MET A 11 -18.87 -2.67 -5.30
CA MET A 11 -19.50 -3.67 -4.44
C MET A 11 -18.44 -4.72 -4.11
N ALA A 12 -18.19 -4.96 -2.84
CA ALA A 12 -17.28 -6.00 -2.40
C ALA A 12 -17.85 -7.37 -2.77
N VAL A 13 -17.16 -8.09 -3.63
CA VAL A 13 -17.58 -9.41 -4.14
C VAL A 13 -16.82 -10.55 -3.44
N PRO A 14 -17.29 -11.80 -3.51
CA PRO A 14 -16.56 -12.93 -2.91
C PRO A 14 -15.11 -13.07 -3.36
N ALA A 15 -14.78 -12.65 -4.59
CA ALA A 15 -13.41 -12.66 -5.10
C ALA A 15 -12.47 -11.65 -4.40
N ASP A 16 -13.01 -10.67 -3.69
CA ASP A 16 -12.24 -9.68 -2.93
C ASP A 16 -11.91 -10.14 -1.51
N VAL A 17 -12.53 -11.24 -1.07
CA VAL A 17 -12.43 -11.71 0.33
C VAL A 17 -11.06 -12.35 0.56
N ALA A 18 -10.47 -12.05 1.73
CA ALA A 18 -9.24 -12.68 2.18
C ALA A 18 -9.38 -14.20 2.34
N ALA A 19 -8.27 -14.92 2.29
CA ALA A 19 -8.26 -16.38 2.50
C ALA A 19 -8.84 -16.81 3.85
N SER A 20 -8.86 -15.93 4.86
CA SER A 20 -9.57 -16.12 6.13
C SER A 20 -11.11 -16.23 5.99
N GLY A 21 -11.67 -15.85 4.83
CA GLY A 21 -13.08 -16.10 4.46
C GLY A 21 -14.11 -15.13 5.02
N SER A 22 -13.77 -14.12 5.79
CA SER A 22 -14.74 -13.26 6.51
C SER A 22 -14.82 -11.83 6.03
N THR A 23 -13.72 -11.26 5.58
CA THR A 23 -13.59 -9.84 5.21
C THR A 23 -12.81 -9.68 3.92
N VAL A 24 -12.98 -8.54 3.28
CA VAL A 24 -12.21 -8.14 2.10
C VAL A 24 -10.72 -8.09 2.45
N ALA A 25 -9.89 -8.64 1.57
CA ALA A 25 -8.44 -8.59 1.70
C ALA A 25 -7.92 -7.14 1.65
N ALA A 26 -6.90 -6.85 2.43
CA ALA A 26 -6.28 -5.52 2.41
C ALA A 26 -5.76 -5.18 1.01
N GLY A 27 -5.22 -6.15 0.29
CA GLY A 27 -4.78 -6.00 -1.10
C GLY A 27 -5.89 -5.54 -2.05
N SER A 28 -7.12 -6.06 -1.91
CA SER A 28 -8.28 -5.60 -2.70
C SER A 28 -8.64 -4.15 -2.38
N VAL A 29 -8.61 -3.77 -1.10
CA VAL A 29 -8.85 -2.37 -0.69
C VAL A 29 -7.78 -1.45 -1.28
N LEU A 30 -6.52 -1.85 -1.24
CA LEU A 30 -5.40 -1.08 -1.83
C LEU A 30 -5.53 -0.95 -3.35
N GLU A 31 -6.05 -1.96 -4.03
CA GLU A 31 -6.33 -1.91 -5.46
C GLU A 31 -7.44 -0.90 -5.80
N TRP A 32 -8.52 -0.85 -5.01
CA TRP A 32 -9.58 0.17 -5.19
C TRP A 32 -9.07 1.59 -4.92
N ILE A 33 -8.24 1.75 -3.87
CA ILE A 33 -7.58 3.01 -3.54
C ILE A 33 -6.72 3.50 -4.71
N ASP A 34 -5.88 2.63 -5.27
CA ASP A 34 -4.97 2.98 -6.37
C ASP A 34 -5.76 3.33 -7.65
N LYS A 35 -6.83 2.60 -7.96
CA LYS A 35 -7.71 2.90 -9.10
C LYS A 35 -8.35 4.28 -9.00
N ALA A 36 -8.89 4.64 -7.84
CA ALA A 36 -9.51 5.95 -7.64
C ALA A 36 -8.46 7.07 -7.69
N ALA A 37 -7.33 6.88 -7.03
CA ALA A 37 -6.24 7.85 -7.04
C ALA A 37 -5.63 8.04 -8.43
N TYR A 38 -5.45 6.95 -9.19
CA TYR A 38 -5.01 6.98 -10.58
C TYR A 38 -5.96 7.79 -11.46
N ALA A 39 -7.27 7.50 -11.38
CA ALA A 39 -8.27 8.22 -12.15
C ALA A 39 -8.28 9.73 -11.82
N CYS A 40 -8.13 10.11 -10.55
CA CYS A 40 -7.99 11.48 -10.11
C CYS A 40 -6.71 12.14 -10.69
N ALA A 41 -5.57 11.43 -10.61
CA ALA A 41 -4.29 11.94 -11.09
C ALA A 41 -4.27 12.14 -12.63
N VAL A 42 -4.79 11.18 -13.39
CA VAL A 42 -4.92 11.28 -14.86
C VAL A 42 -5.88 12.40 -15.25
N GLY A 43 -7.03 12.50 -14.56
CA GLY A 43 -7.99 13.58 -14.80
C GLY A 43 -7.40 14.97 -14.58
N TRP A 44 -6.53 15.13 -13.55
CA TRP A 44 -5.85 16.39 -13.27
C TRP A 44 -4.73 16.70 -14.26
N SER A 45 -3.85 15.74 -14.55
CA SER A 45 -2.67 15.96 -15.38
C SER A 45 -2.92 15.91 -16.86
N ALA A 46 -4.03 15.31 -17.30
CA ALA A 46 -4.34 14.98 -18.69
C ALA A 46 -3.20 14.19 -19.39
N SER A 47 -2.44 13.40 -18.63
CA SER A 47 -1.32 12.57 -19.10
C SER A 47 -1.27 11.25 -18.36
N ASP A 48 -0.53 10.28 -18.87
CA ASP A 48 -0.27 9.04 -18.15
C ASP A 48 0.43 9.30 -16.83
N THR A 49 0.11 8.49 -15.83
CA THR A 49 0.69 8.60 -14.50
C THR A 49 1.13 7.25 -13.97
N VAL A 50 2.13 7.27 -13.09
CA VAL A 50 2.60 6.08 -12.39
C VAL A 50 2.54 6.30 -10.89
N THR A 51 2.14 5.27 -10.15
CA THR A 51 2.18 5.26 -8.70
C THR A 51 3.64 5.25 -8.25
N ALA A 52 4.07 6.27 -7.53
CA ALA A 52 5.44 6.37 -7.01
C ALA A 52 5.54 6.00 -5.53
N TYR A 53 4.46 6.25 -4.78
CA TYR A 53 4.43 6.00 -3.34
C TYR A 53 3.01 5.86 -2.82
N VAL A 54 2.83 4.95 -1.86
CA VAL A 54 1.62 4.87 -1.03
C VAL A 54 2.03 5.06 0.42
N GLY A 55 1.38 6.00 1.08
CA GLY A 55 1.61 6.33 2.49
C GLY A 55 1.10 5.25 3.44
N ASN A 56 1.04 5.59 4.71
CA ASN A 56 0.54 4.70 5.73
C ASN A 56 -0.96 4.46 5.55
N VAL A 57 -1.35 3.20 5.42
CA VAL A 57 -2.75 2.74 5.35
C VAL A 57 -3.04 1.93 6.61
N HIS A 58 -3.97 2.40 7.43
CA HIS A 58 -4.44 1.69 8.61
C HIS A 58 -5.83 1.14 8.33
N PHE A 59 -5.98 -0.16 8.39
CA PHE A 59 -7.27 -0.82 8.19
C PHE A 59 -8.04 -0.80 9.53
N THR A 60 -8.88 0.21 9.71
CA THR A 60 -9.54 0.47 11.00
C THR A 60 -10.89 -0.21 11.14
N ARG A 61 -11.54 -0.52 10.00
CA ARG A 61 -12.83 -1.19 9.95
C ARG A 61 -12.83 -2.28 8.89
N PRO A 62 -13.27 -3.51 9.21
CA PRO A 62 -13.39 -4.59 8.24
C PRO A 62 -14.53 -4.30 7.23
N ILE A 63 -14.25 -4.53 5.97
CA ILE A 63 -15.23 -4.50 4.88
C ILE A 63 -15.68 -5.94 4.62
N ARG A 64 -16.97 -6.18 4.48
CA ARG A 64 -17.53 -7.52 4.23
C ARG A 64 -17.97 -7.68 2.79
N SER A 65 -17.96 -8.91 2.29
CA SER A 65 -18.59 -9.23 1.00
C SER A 65 -20.05 -8.79 0.99
N GLY A 66 -20.48 -8.16 -0.11
CA GLY A 66 -21.81 -7.55 -0.24
C GLY A 66 -21.92 -6.11 0.25
N ASN A 67 -20.91 -5.56 0.91
CA ASN A 67 -20.89 -4.13 1.24
C ASN A 67 -20.73 -3.27 -0.02
N LEU A 68 -21.34 -2.10 0.00
CA LEU A 68 -20.97 -1.00 -0.90
C LEU A 68 -19.76 -0.25 -0.33
N VAL A 69 -18.85 0.11 -1.20
CA VAL A 69 -17.61 0.82 -0.86
C VAL A 69 -17.51 2.07 -1.74
N GLU A 70 -17.37 3.22 -1.14
CA GLU A 70 -17.05 4.46 -1.82
C GLU A 70 -15.59 4.82 -1.57
N VAL A 71 -14.89 5.14 -2.64
CA VAL A 71 -13.49 5.54 -2.61
C VAL A 71 -13.39 6.92 -3.20
N HIS A 72 -13.17 7.89 -2.33
CA HIS A 72 -13.06 9.30 -2.67
C HIS A 72 -11.59 9.66 -2.81
N ALA A 73 -11.19 10.14 -3.97
CA ALA A 73 -9.84 10.61 -4.25
C ALA A 73 -9.85 12.10 -4.57
N ARG A 74 -8.90 12.85 -4.01
CA ARG A 74 -8.74 14.29 -4.29
C ARG A 74 -7.28 14.70 -4.30
N ILE A 75 -6.93 15.63 -5.20
CA ILE A 75 -5.62 16.28 -5.20
C ILE A 75 -5.53 17.18 -3.95
N ILE A 76 -4.43 17.09 -3.22
CA ILE A 76 -4.17 17.92 -2.04
C ILE A 76 -2.84 18.68 -2.14
N HIS A 77 -2.00 18.34 -3.10
CA HIS A 77 -0.76 19.04 -3.39
C HIS A 77 -0.18 18.58 -4.73
N THR A 78 0.44 19.49 -5.46
CA THR A 78 1.24 19.17 -6.66
C THR A 78 2.66 19.70 -6.52
N GLY A 79 3.63 18.87 -6.91
CA GLY A 79 4.99 19.30 -7.23
C GLY A 79 5.11 19.60 -8.73
N ARG A 80 6.34 19.70 -9.24
CA ARG A 80 6.55 19.97 -10.66
C ARG A 80 6.00 18.87 -11.58
N THR A 81 6.21 17.60 -11.22
CA THR A 81 5.80 16.42 -11.99
C THR A 81 4.99 15.42 -11.16
N SER A 82 4.68 15.74 -9.90
CA SER A 82 4.03 14.82 -8.97
C SER A 82 2.73 15.39 -8.41
N MET A 83 1.81 14.51 -8.11
CA MET A 83 0.51 14.81 -7.52
C MET A 83 0.35 13.99 -6.24
N HIS A 84 -0.03 14.66 -5.15
CA HIS A 84 -0.40 14.01 -3.89
C HIS A 84 -1.92 13.90 -3.85
N VAL A 85 -2.40 12.69 -3.79
CA VAL A 85 -3.82 12.36 -3.79
C VAL A 85 -4.19 11.81 -2.42
N LEU A 86 -5.08 12.49 -1.71
CA LEU A 86 -5.73 11.93 -0.53
C LEU A 86 -6.84 11.01 -1.00
N VAL A 87 -6.87 9.80 -0.45
CA VAL A 87 -7.94 8.84 -0.67
C VAL A 87 -8.58 8.48 0.66
N THR A 88 -9.91 8.56 0.72
CA THR A 88 -10.72 8.06 1.82
C THR A 88 -11.62 6.94 1.33
N VAL A 89 -11.75 5.90 2.13
CA VAL A 89 -12.58 4.74 1.84
C VAL A 89 -13.67 4.64 2.89
N GLU A 90 -14.90 4.61 2.45
CA GLU A 90 -16.07 4.43 3.28
C GLU A 90 -16.85 3.19 2.87
N THR A 91 -17.53 2.57 3.81
CA THR A 91 -18.29 1.35 3.55
C THR A 91 -19.64 1.37 4.22
N THR A 92 -20.62 0.73 3.59
CA THR A 92 -21.96 0.52 4.14
C THR A 92 -22.50 -0.87 3.77
N ASP A 93 -23.38 -1.42 4.59
CA ASP A 93 -24.22 -2.53 4.15
C ASP A 93 -25.16 -2.03 3.04
N VAL A 94 -25.36 -2.82 1.98
CA VAL A 94 -26.19 -2.44 0.83
C VAL A 94 -27.63 -2.05 1.22
N ARG A 95 -28.10 -2.52 2.39
CA ARG A 95 -29.43 -2.21 2.95
C ARG A 95 -29.44 -1.01 3.86
N ALA A 96 -28.27 -0.55 4.31
CA ALA A 96 -28.12 0.64 5.13
C ALA A 96 -27.91 1.88 4.22
N ARG A 97 -28.12 3.07 4.79
CA ARG A 97 -27.95 4.35 4.05
C ARG A 97 -26.76 5.16 4.55
N GLU A 98 -26.19 4.76 5.67
CA GLU A 98 -25.08 5.49 6.30
C GLU A 98 -23.76 4.79 6.02
N TYR A 99 -22.85 5.52 5.39
CA TYR A 99 -21.48 5.11 5.19
C TYR A 99 -20.67 5.33 6.47
N SER A 100 -19.67 4.49 6.66
CA SER A 100 -18.74 4.59 7.78
C SER A 100 -17.32 4.54 7.27
N PRO A 101 -16.41 5.39 7.80
CA PRO A 101 -15.01 5.37 7.43
C PRO A 101 -14.36 3.99 7.67
N ALA A 102 -13.60 3.51 6.70
CA ALA A 102 -12.86 2.24 6.78
C ALA A 102 -11.34 2.47 6.79
N THR A 103 -10.84 3.37 5.95
CA THR A 103 -9.43 3.73 5.91
C THR A 103 -9.22 5.00 5.10
N HIS A 104 -8.02 5.58 5.20
CA HIS A 104 -7.56 6.65 4.32
C HIS A 104 -6.04 6.63 4.19
N CYS A 105 -5.53 7.21 3.11
CA CYS A 105 -4.09 7.36 2.89
C CYS A 105 -3.78 8.46 1.86
N ILE A 106 -2.50 8.79 1.73
CA ILE A 106 -2.00 9.66 0.66
C ILE A 106 -1.20 8.82 -0.31
N LEU A 107 -1.53 8.90 -1.60
CA LEU A 107 -0.72 8.37 -2.67
C LEU A 107 0.02 9.50 -3.38
N VAL A 108 1.15 9.17 -3.99
CA VAL A 108 1.88 10.09 -4.85
C VAL A 108 2.02 9.48 -6.22
N PHE A 109 1.50 10.18 -7.20
CA PHE A 109 1.63 9.86 -8.62
C PHE A 109 2.63 10.79 -9.27
N VAL A 110 3.31 10.29 -10.28
CA VAL A 110 4.18 11.07 -11.17
C VAL A 110 3.61 10.99 -12.58
N ALA A 111 3.36 12.14 -13.19
CA ALA A 111 2.96 12.22 -14.57
C ALA A 111 4.14 11.87 -15.47
N VAL A 112 3.89 11.11 -16.53
CA VAL A 112 4.91 10.67 -17.47
C VAL A 112 4.48 10.94 -18.91
N ASP A 113 5.44 11.22 -19.78
CA ASP A 113 5.25 11.31 -21.22
C ASP A 113 5.23 9.92 -21.89
N ASP A 114 5.02 9.87 -23.20
CA ASP A 114 5.00 8.65 -24.00
C ASP A 114 6.33 7.84 -23.93
N ALA A 115 7.42 8.49 -23.53
CA ALA A 115 8.73 7.86 -23.31
C ALA A 115 8.92 7.40 -21.85
N GLY A 116 7.91 7.54 -21.00
CA GLY A 116 7.96 7.20 -19.58
C GLY A 116 8.78 8.16 -18.72
N LYS A 117 9.10 9.35 -19.22
CA LYS A 117 9.86 10.38 -18.45
C LYS A 117 8.89 11.29 -17.70
N PRO A 118 9.31 11.76 -16.50
CA PRO A 118 8.48 12.68 -15.72
C PRO A 118 8.06 13.93 -16.53
N HIS A 119 6.77 14.21 -16.54
CA HIS A 119 6.13 15.32 -17.26
C HIS A 119 5.53 16.32 -16.27
N GLU A 120 5.53 17.63 -16.64
CA GLU A 120 5.00 18.70 -15.77
C GLU A 120 3.48 18.60 -15.63
N VAL A 121 2.99 18.86 -14.42
CA VAL A 121 1.56 18.85 -14.11
C VAL A 121 1.05 20.26 -13.81
N PRO A 122 -0.25 20.54 -14.06
CA PRO A 122 -0.86 21.78 -13.62
C PRO A 122 -0.69 21.99 -12.11
N THR A 123 -0.41 23.23 -11.72
CA THR A 123 -0.31 23.58 -10.30
C THR A 123 -1.69 23.58 -9.66
N TRP A 124 -1.86 22.80 -8.60
CA TRP A 124 -3.05 22.83 -7.78
C TRP A 124 -2.92 23.89 -6.68
N ALA A 125 -3.99 24.65 -6.44
CA ALA A 125 -4.06 25.65 -5.38
C ALA A 125 -5.24 25.33 -4.44
N PRO A 126 -5.07 25.50 -3.11
CA PRO A 126 -6.15 25.27 -2.17
C PRO A 126 -7.27 26.31 -2.34
N HIS A 127 -8.52 25.85 -2.30
CA HIS A 127 -9.73 26.69 -2.46
C HIS A 127 -10.45 26.97 -1.12
N SER A 128 -10.05 26.28 -0.04
CA SER A 128 -10.65 26.39 1.29
C SER A 128 -9.60 26.32 2.39
N ASP A 129 -9.99 26.59 3.65
CA ASP A 129 -9.13 26.39 4.82
C ASP A 129 -8.77 24.91 5.00
N VAL A 130 -9.73 24.02 4.77
CA VAL A 130 -9.53 22.57 4.78
C VAL A 130 -8.47 22.17 3.75
N ASP A 131 -8.54 22.71 2.53
CA ASP A 131 -7.54 22.43 1.50
C ASP A 131 -6.14 22.91 1.90
N ARG A 132 -6.04 24.08 2.54
CA ARG A 132 -4.78 24.60 3.06
C ARG A 132 -4.19 23.68 4.14
N GLU A 133 -5.02 23.18 5.05
CA GLU A 133 -4.60 22.23 6.07
C GLU A 133 -4.12 20.92 5.46
N LEU A 134 -4.86 20.36 4.51
CA LEU A 134 -4.48 19.14 3.80
C LEU A 134 -3.15 19.31 3.05
N GLN A 135 -2.94 20.45 2.38
CA GLN A 135 -1.69 20.76 1.70
C GLN A 135 -0.51 20.87 2.68
N GLN A 136 -0.70 21.53 3.82
CA GLN A 136 0.31 21.62 4.87
C GLN A 136 0.67 20.24 5.41
N ASN A 137 -0.33 19.40 5.69
CA ASN A 137 -0.14 18.02 6.12
C ASN A 137 0.61 17.18 5.09
N ALA A 138 0.31 17.34 3.79
CA ALA A 138 0.99 16.63 2.71
C ALA A 138 2.47 17.04 2.63
N THR A 139 2.75 18.35 2.69
CA THR A 139 4.12 18.89 2.60
C THR A 139 4.96 18.55 3.83
N ALA A 140 4.39 18.57 5.03
CA ALA A 140 5.08 18.18 6.26
C ALA A 140 5.56 16.71 6.25
N ARG A 141 4.94 15.85 5.45
CA ARG A 141 5.30 14.43 5.32
C ARG A 141 6.44 14.16 4.32
N LEU A 142 6.87 15.16 3.54
CA LEU A 142 7.89 14.96 2.50
C LEU A 142 9.24 14.51 3.07
N GLU A 143 9.75 15.20 4.07
CA GLU A 143 11.06 14.87 4.67
C GLU A 143 11.04 13.58 5.50
N PRO A 144 10.05 13.33 6.37
CA PRO A 144 9.91 12.04 7.04
C PRO A 144 9.84 10.85 6.05
N ARG A 145 9.10 11.00 4.95
CA ARG A 145 9.02 9.99 3.90
C ARG A 145 10.37 9.68 3.27
N LYS A 146 11.14 10.71 2.93
CA LYS A 146 12.49 10.53 2.36
C LYS A 146 13.43 9.80 3.33
N ARG A 147 13.36 10.12 4.62
CA ARG A 147 14.15 9.44 5.65
C ARG A 147 13.78 7.96 5.74
N ILE A 148 12.50 7.64 5.81
CA ILE A 148 12.01 6.25 5.83
C ILE A 148 12.48 5.51 4.57
N GLN A 149 12.34 6.13 3.39
CA GLN A 149 12.80 5.55 2.12
C GLN A 149 14.30 5.25 2.14
N THR A 150 15.11 6.17 2.65
CA THR A 150 16.57 5.98 2.76
C THR A 150 16.89 4.79 3.66
N VAL A 151 16.29 4.72 4.84
CA VAL A 151 16.48 3.60 5.78
C VAL A 151 16.05 2.28 5.18
N MET A 152 14.90 2.24 4.49
CA MET A 152 14.42 1.03 3.82
C MET A 152 15.37 0.59 2.69
N ARG A 153 15.86 1.52 1.87
CA ARG A 153 16.76 1.19 0.74
C ARG A 153 18.15 0.77 1.16
N SER A 154 18.67 1.29 2.27
CA SER A 154 19.99 0.93 2.78
C SER A 154 20.02 -0.44 3.46
N GLN A 155 18.85 -1.03 3.75
CA GLN A 155 18.79 -2.33 4.40
C GLN A 155 19.17 -3.45 3.43
N GLU A 156 20.18 -4.21 3.79
CA GLU A 156 20.59 -5.42 3.07
C GLU A 156 19.74 -6.63 3.51
N TYR A 157 19.45 -7.48 2.54
CA TYR A 157 18.77 -8.76 2.74
C TYR A 157 19.60 -9.85 2.07
N THR A 158 19.97 -10.84 2.86
CA THR A 158 20.70 -12.01 2.40
C THR A 158 19.86 -13.28 2.57
N ASP A 159 20.41 -14.44 2.32
CA ASP A 159 19.77 -15.73 2.59
C ASP A 159 20.24 -16.37 3.92
N ASP A 160 20.99 -15.62 4.76
CA ASP A 160 21.49 -16.10 6.05
C ASP A 160 20.43 -16.04 7.15
N GLY A 161 19.32 -15.33 6.94
CA GLY A 161 18.23 -15.20 7.90
C GLY A 161 17.46 -16.51 8.08
N THR A 162 17.04 -16.79 9.33
CA THR A 162 16.29 -18.00 9.70
C THR A 162 14.81 -17.73 9.98
N THR A 163 14.39 -16.45 9.92
CA THR A 163 13.02 -16.07 10.20
C THR A 163 12.07 -16.51 9.07
N PRO A 164 10.77 -16.71 9.38
CA PRO A 164 9.79 -17.14 8.37
C PRO A 164 9.79 -16.24 7.14
N ARG A 165 9.80 -16.89 5.97
CA ARG A 165 9.88 -16.23 4.66
C ARG A 165 8.98 -16.94 3.67
N THR A 166 8.22 -16.15 2.90
CA THR A 166 7.42 -16.64 1.76
C THR A 166 7.91 -15.97 0.49
N VAL A 167 8.14 -16.74 -0.55
CA VAL A 167 8.55 -16.22 -1.86
C VAL A 167 7.55 -16.68 -2.91
N PHE A 168 6.85 -15.74 -3.52
CA PHE A 168 6.05 -15.99 -4.71
C PHE A 168 6.85 -15.63 -5.96
N ARG A 169 6.76 -16.46 -6.97
CA ARG A 169 7.44 -16.21 -8.24
C ARG A 169 6.54 -16.61 -9.41
N PHE A 170 6.25 -15.65 -10.28
CA PHE A 170 5.31 -15.81 -11.39
C PHE A 170 5.63 -14.83 -12.53
N LEU A 171 4.86 -14.85 -13.60
CA LEU A 171 4.94 -13.87 -14.69
C LEU A 171 3.86 -12.83 -14.53
N ALA A 172 4.20 -11.55 -14.68
CA ALA A 172 3.22 -10.49 -14.81
C ALA A 172 2.35 -10.75 -16.04
N ALA A 173 1.05 -10.97 -15.82
CA ALA A 173 0.10 -11.34 -16.86
C ALA A 173 -0.44 -10.11 -17.62
N PRO A 174 -0.93 -10.25 -18.85
CA PRO A 174 -1.59 -9.14 -19.56
C PRO A 174 -2.77 -8.53 -18.81
N ALA A 175 -3.48 -9.33 -17.98
CA ALA A 175 -4.58 -8.85 -17.13
C ALA A 175 -4.12 -7.90 -16.01
N ASP A 176 -2.83 -7.88 -15.70
CA ASP A 176 -2.24 -7.02 -14.67
C ASP A 176 -1.86 -5.63 -15.19
N ALA A 177 -2.00 -5.41 -16.53
CA ALA A 177 -1.52 -4.20 -17.19
C ALA A 177 -2.34 -2.95 -16.85
N ASN A 178 -1.62 -1.85 -16.63
CA ASN A 178 -2.19 -0.51 -16.72
C ASN A 178 -2.22 -0.03 -18.18
N TRP A 179 -2.72 1.16 -18.43
CA TRP A 179 -2.79 1.77 -19.78
C TRP A 179 -1.41 1.93 -20.44
N GLY A 180 -0.35 2.13 -19.65
CA GLY A 180 1.03 2.24 -20.13
C GLY A 180 1.75 0.90 -20.35
N GLY A 181 1.04 -0.25 -20.27
CA GLY A 181 1.62 -1.59 -20.53
C GLY A 181 2.50 -2.15 -19.43
N ASN A 182 2.50 -1.54 -18.24
CA ASN A 182 3.17 -2.03 -17.04
C ASN A 182 2.14 -2.58 -16.05
N ALA A 183 2.58 -3.35 -15.05
CA ALA A 183 1.70 -3.81 -13.99
C ALA A 183 1.12 -2.62 -13.22
N HIS A 184 -0.20 -2.65 -12.97
CA HIS A 184 -0.91 -1.64 -12.20
C HIS A 184 -0.43 -1.63 -10.74
N GLY A 185 -0.25 -0.43 -10.13
CA GLY A 185 0.22 -0.30 -8.75
C GLY A 185 -0.64 -1.06 -7.75
N GLY A 186 -1.97 -0.99 -7.90
CA GLY A 186 -2.93 -1.74 -7.08
C GLY A 186 -2.75 -3.25 -7.17
N THR A 187 -2.49 -3.77 -8.36
CA THR A 187 -2.21 -5.21 -8.56
C THR A 187 -0.92 -5.64 -7.84
N VAL A 188 0.13 -4.82 -7.93
CA VAL A 188 1.38 -5.08 -7.19
C VAL A 188 1.12 -5.08 -5.69
N MET A 189 0.30 -4.18 -5.19
CA MET A 189 -0.07 -4.13 -3.77
C MET A 189 -0.88 -5.36 -3.32
N ARG A 190 -1.72 -5.92 -4.20
CA ARG A 190 -2.43 -7.17 -3.93
C ARG A 190 -1.46 -8.35 -3.81
N TRP A 191 -0.48 -8.49 -4.71
CA TRP A 191 0.56 -9.53 -4.60
C TRP A 191 1.38 -9.41 -3.31
N ILE A 192 1.67 -8.18 -2.89
CA ILE A 192 2.36 -7.87 -1.64
C ILE A 192 1.54 -8.36 -0.43
N ASP A 193 0.23 -8.06 -0.41
CA ASP A 193 -0.66 -8.45 0.67
C ASP A 193 -0.81 -9.98 0.77
N GLU A 194 -0.97 -10.66 -0.38
CA GLU A 194 -1.07 -12.12 -0.44
C GLU A 194 0.19 -12.82 0.11
N ALA A 195 1.39 -12.35 -0.27
CA ALA A 195 2.64 -12.91 0.22
C ALA A 195 2.86 -12.62 1.72
N ALA A 196 2.50 -11.41 2.16
CA ALA A 196 2.56 -11.03 3.57
C ALA A 196 1.57 -11.84 4.41
N PHE A 197 0.34 -12.04 3.93
CA PHE A 197 -0.64 -12.91 4.57
C PHE A 197 -0.12 -14.34 4.73
N ALA A 198 0.43 -14.93 3.66
CA ALA A 198 0.97 -16.28 3.72
C ALA A 198 2.10 -16.42 4.77
N THR A 199 2.94 -15.39 4.89
CA THR A 199 4.01 -15.35 5.91
C THR A 199 3.43 -15.21 7.33
N ALA A 200 2.41 -14.36 7.53
CA ALA A 200 1.76 -14.16 8.81
C ALA A 200 1.00 -15.42 9.25
N ALA A 201 0.24 -16.03 8.34
CA ALA A 201 -0.54 -17.24 8.60
C ALA A 201 0.36 -18.42 8.98
N ALA A 202 1.50 -18.57 8.31
CA ALA A 202 2.48 -19.61 8.64
C ALA A 202 3.09 -19.45 10.04
N TRP A 203 3.16 -18.23 10.58
CA TRP A 203 3.66 -17.96 11.93
C TRP A 203 2.59 -18.06 13.01
N SER A 204 1.36 -17.68 12.72
CA SER A 204 0.29 -17.59 13.70
C SER A 204 -0.90 -18.51 13.37
N SER A 205 -1.77 -18.06 12.49
CA SER A 205 -2.98 -18.79 12.08
C SER A 205 -3.57 -18.20 10.80
N GLU A 206 -4.47 -18.94 10.15
CA GLU A 206 -5.21 -18.48 8.97
C GLU A 206 -6.18 -17.32 9.26
N SER A 207 -6.39 -16.98 10.54
CA SER A 207 -7.16 -15.79 10.96
C SER A 207 -6.32 -14.51 10.97
N ALA A 208 -5.08 -14.52 10.45
CA ALA A 208 -4.25 -13.34 10.34
C ALA A 208 -4.89 -12.29 9.43
N VAL A 209 -4.90 -11.03 9.87
CA VAL A 209 -5.42 -9.90 9.09
C VAL A 209 -4.41 -8.75 9.09
N ALA A 210 -4.32 -8.04 7.96
CA ALA A 210 -3.53 -6.83 7.86
C ALA A 210 -4.21 -5.70 8.65
N VAL A 211 -3.45 -5.06 9.53
CA VAL A 211 -3.89 -3.84 10.25
C VAL A 211 -3.16 -2.60 9.75
N TYR A 212 -2.05 -2.79 9.05
CA TYR A 212 -1.25 -1.73 8.48
C TYR A 212 -0.53 -2.21 7.23
N SER A 213 -0.51 -1.37 6.22
CA SER A 213 0.39 -1.47 5.08
C SER A 213 0.90 -0.08 4.75
N GLY A 214 2.18 0.08 4.49
CA GLY A 214 2.64 1.43 4.21
C GLY A 214 4.12 1.58 3.95
N GLY A 215 4.46 2.83 3.56
CA GLY A 215 5.77 3.11 3.02
C GLY A 215 6.03 2.31 1.76
N ILE A 216 4.99 2.12 0.92
CA ILE A 216 5.13 1.38 -0.33
C ILE A 216 5.81 2.29 -1.35
N HIS A 217 7.05 1.97 -1.69
CA HIS A 217 7.84 2.73 -2.65
C HIS A 217 7.96 1.96 -3.95
N PHE A 218 7.51 2.57 -5.04
CA PHE A 218 7.68 2.05 -6.39
C PHE A 218 8.91 2.72 -7.02
N TYR A 219 9.96 1.93 -7.24
CA TYR A 219 11.25 2.41 -7.77
C TYR A 219 11.35 2.26 -9.27
N ARG A 220 10.67 1.25 -9.82
CA ARG A 220 10.73 0.89 -11.24
C ARG A 220 9.40 0.25 -11.65
N PRO A 221 8.95 0.45 -12.91
CA PRO A 221 7.80 -0.26 -13.45
C PRO A 221 8.09 -1.76 -13.58
N ILE A 222 7.06 -2.58 -13.45
CA ILE A 222 7.09 -4.01 -13.74
C ILE A 222 6.47 -4.21 -15.12
N GLN A 223 7.26 -4.67 -16.08
CA GLN A 223 6.77 -4.90 -17.44
C GLN A 223 5.95 -6.19 -17.50
N ILE A 224 4.89 -6.18 -18.31
CA ILE A 224 4.10 -7.38 -18.59
C ILE A 224 4.98 -8.44 -19.29
N GLY A 225 4.84 -9.68 -18.85
CA GLY A 225 5.69 -10.80 -19.31
C GLY A 225 7.02 -10.95 -18.57
N HIS A 226 7.36 -10.01 -17.68
CA HIS A 226 8.52 -10.17 -16.79
C HIS A 226 8.22 -11.16 -15.65
N ILE A 227 9.29 -11.81 -15.17
CA ILE A 227 9.24 -12.52 -13.89
C ILE A 227 9.03 -11.48 -12.79
N VAL A 228 8.10 -11.77 -11.90
CA VAL A 228 7.89 -11.06 -10.65
C VAL A 228 8.25 -12.01 -9.50
N GLU A 229 9.04 -11.53 -8.58
CA GLU A 229 9.34 -12.22 -7.33
C GLU A 229 8.94 -11.35 -6.16
N VAL A 230 8.01 -11.86 -5.34
CA VAL A 230 7.54 -11.19 -4.11
C VAL A 230 8.12 -11.95 -2.92
N ASP A 231 9.05 -11.33 -2.22
CA ASP A 231 9.76 -11.86 -1.08
C ASP A 231 9.23 -11.20 0.20
N ALA A 232 8.42 -11.90 0.98
CA ALA A 232 7.86 -11.48 2.24
C ALA A 232 8.58 -12.20 3.40
N ARG A 233 9.11 -11.44 4.36
CA ARG A 233 9.89 -11.95 5.48
C ARG A 233 9.37 -11.37 6.79
N LEU A 234 9.07 -12.24 7.76
CA LEU A 234 8.77 -11.83 9.13
C LEU A 234 10.06 -11.35 9.79
N ILE A 235 10.13 -10.08 10.16
CA ILE A 235 11.37 -9.48 10.68
C ILE A 235 11.25 -9.02 12.14
N HIS A 236 10.03 -8.89 12.67
CA HIS A 236 9.78 -8.52 14.06
C HIS A 236 8.41 -9.00 14.54
N THR A 237 8.30 -9.36 15.81
CA THR A 237 7.02 -9.60 16.48
C THR A 237 6.87 -8.70 17.69
N GLY A 238 5.74 -8.00 17.81
CA GLY A 238 5.27 -7.38 19.03
C GLY A 238 4.47 -8.37 19.88
N LYS A 239 3.79 -7.89 20.92
CA LYS A 239 2.94 -8.77 21.75
C LYS A 239 1.80 -9.44 20.96
N ARG A 240 1.22 -8.74 19.99
CA ARG A 240 0.07 -9.16 19.18
C ARG A 240 0.24 -8.85 17.70
N SER A 241 1.42 -8.43 17.26
CA SER A 241 1.66 -7.99 15.88
C SER A 241 2.85 -8.71 15.26
N MET A 242 2.75 -8.92 13.96
CA MET A 242 3.78 -9.48 13.09
C MET A 242 4.17 -8.43 12.06
N HIS A 243 5.44 -8.05 12.04
CA HIS A 243 5.97 -7.04 11.10
C HIS A 243 6.69 -7.75 9.97
N ILE A 244 6.15 -7.60 8.78
CA ILE A 244 6.61 -8.30 7.58
C ILE A 244 7.20 -7.28 6.62
N SER A 245 8.45 -7.47 6.25
CA SER A 245 9.10 -6.71 5.18
C SER A 245 8.85 -7.40 3.86
N ILE A 246 8.39 -6.66 2.87
CA ILE A 246 8.09 -7.19 1.54
C ILE A 246 8.94 -6.46 0.50
N ARG A 247 9.59 -7.24 -0.37
CA ARG A 247 10.39 -6.77 -1.48
C ARG A 247 9.89 -7.41 -2.76
N VAL A 248 9.59 -6.60 -3.75
CA VAL A 248 9.21 -7.07 -5.08
C VAL A 248 10.37 -6.82 -6.02
N ARG A 249 10.80 -7.88 -6.71
CA ARG A 249 11.83 -7.82 -7.75
C ARG A 249 11.23 -8.27 -9.08
N SER A 250 11.71 -7.69 -10.15
CA SER A 250 11.25 -8.08 -11.49
C SER A 250 12.38 -8.01 -12.51
N GLY A 251 12.29 -8.85 -13.55
CA GLY A 251 13.27 -8.89 -14.62
C GLY A 251 12.83 -9.77 -15.78
N SER A 252 13.59 -9.74 -16.85
CA SER A 252 13.32 -10.53 -18.05
C SER A 252 13.37 -12.04 -17.75
N PRO A 253 12.44 -12.84 -18.28
CA PRO A 253 12.50 -14.30 -18.17
C PRO A 253 13.72 -14.90 -18.90
N ARG A 254 14.39 -14.13 -19.75
CA ARG A 254 15.66 -14.56 -20.40
C ARG A 254 16.86 -14.48 -19.45
N THR A 255 16.78 -13.68 -18.38
CA THR A 255 17.80 -13.53 -17.35
C THR A 255 17.17 -13.71 -15.96
N PRO A 256 16.70 -14.91 -15.60
CA PRO A 256 15.84 -15.14 -14.44
C PRO A 256 16.55 -14.94 -13.09
N HIS A 257 17.87 -14.78 -13.09
CA HIS A 257 18.69 -14.53 -11.89
C HIS A 257 19.02 -13.05 -11.70
N ASP A 258 18.74 -12.18 -12.70
CA ASP A 258 18.99 -10.75 -12.66
C ASP A 258 17.65 -9.98 -12.45
N LEU A 259 17.06 -10.15 -11.27
CA LEU A 259 15.84 -9.45 -10.89
C LEU A 259 16.19 -8.17 -10.13
N GLN A 260 15.65 -7.05 -10.61
CA GLN A 260 15.87 -5.73 -10.04
C GLN A 260 14.78 -5.39 -9.03
N LEU A 261 15.12 -4.73 -7.91
CA LEU A 261 14.17 -4.24 -6.94
C LEU A 261 13.23 -3.21 -7.60
N THR A 262 11.94 -3.49 -7.58
CA THR A 262 10.89 -2.64 -8.14
C THR A 262 10.05 -1.97 -7.06
N THR A 263 9.74 -2.69 -5.98
CA THR A 263 8.88 -2.19 -4.91
C THR A 263 9.35 -2.72 -3.57
N GLN A 264 9.17 -1.91 -2.53
CA GLN A 264 9.46 -2.31 -1.14
C GLN A 264 8.43 -1.68 -0.20
N CYS A 265 8.02 -2.43 0.82
CA CYS A 265 7.11 -1.94 1.85
C CYS A 265 7.23 -2.72 3.16
N MET A 266 6.45 -2.29 4.15
CA MET A 266 6.24 -2.97 5.42
C MET A 266 4.74 -3.17 5.64
N SER A 267 4.33 -4.39 6.00
CA SER A 267 2.97 -4.68 6.45
C SER A 267 2.97 -5.22 7.87
N ILE A 268 1.92 -4.91 8.63
CA ILE A 268 1.73 -5.40 9.99
C ILE A 268 0.44 -6.21 10.03
N PHE A 269 0.55 -7.43 10.50
CA PHE A 269 -0.56 -8.36 10.68
C PHE A 269 -0.80 -8.65 12.16
N VAL A 270 -2.02 -9.00 12.49
CA VAL A 270 -2.43 -9.52 13.79
C VAL A 270 -3.23 -10.82 13.57
N ALA A 271 -3.14 -11.76 14.50
CA ALA A 271 -4.04 -12.91 14.53
C ALA A 271 -5.32 -12.53 15.28
N ILE A 272 -6.48 -12.88 14.73
CA ILE A 272 -7.78 -12.59 15.34
C ILE A 272 -8.34 -13.86 15.99
N GLY A 273 -8.61 -13.78 17.29
CA GLY A 273 -9.22 -14.85 18.05
C GLY A 273 -10.73 -15.00 17.80
N ALA A 274 -11.29 -16.04 18.38
CA ALA A 274 -12.73 -16.33 18.27
C ALA A 274 -13.61 -15.22 18.87
N ASP A 275 -13.07 -14.40 19.78
CA ASP A 275 -13.73 -13.24 20.37
C ASP A 275 -13.66 -11.97 19.50
N GLY A 276 -13.01 -12.04 18.32
CA GLY A 276 -12.83 -10.93 17.41
C GLY A 276 -11.72 -9.94 17.80
N HIS A 277 -10.93 -10.25 18.82
CA HIS A 277 -9.80 -9.45 19.26
C HIS A 277 -8.45 -10.01 18.82
N ALA A 278 -7.44 -9.14 18.74
CA ALA A 278 -6.10 -9.57 18.42
C ALA A 278 -5.51 -10.45 19.53
N GLU A 279 -5.03 -11.63 19.16
CA GLU A 279 -4.39 -12.59 20.05
C GLU A 279 -2.88 -12.34 20.21
N PRO A 280 -2.27 -12.80 21.32
CA PRO A 280 -0.83 -12.83 21.45
C PRO A 280 -0.19 -13.71 20.38
N VAL A 281 0.92 -13.25 19.79
CA VAL A 281 1.72 -14.03 18.85
C VAL A 281 3.01 -14.51 19.52
N ALA A 282 3.51 -15.66 19.08
CA ALA A 282 4.79 -16.17 19.57
C ALA A 282 5.92 -15.17 19.27
N PRO A 283 6.86 -14.94 20.22
CA PRO A 283 7.99 -14.09 19.98
C PRO A 283 8.92 -14.70 18.93
N LEU A 284 9.43 -13.87 18.03
CA LEU A 284 10.38 -14.28 17.00
C LEU A 284 11.74 -14.60 17.64
N THR A 285 12.30 -15.78 17.33
CA THR A 285 13.64 -16.16 17.76
C THR A 285 14.67 -15.65 16.77
N LEU A 286 15.55 -14.77 17.22
CA LEU A 286 16.59 -14.13 16.41
C LEU A 286 17.92 -14.90 16.56
N ILE A 287 18.22 -15.77 15.61
CA ILE A 287 19.40 -16.66 15.65
C ILE A 287 20.60 -15.97 15.02
N THR A 288 20.46 -15.53 13.77
CA THR A 288 21.57 -15.02 12.97
C THR A 288 21.82 -13.52 13.17
N ALA A 289 22.94 -13.04 12.65
CA ALA A 289 23.22 -11.60 12.60
C ALA A 289 22.22 -10.86 11.72
N GLU A 290 21.76 -11.49 10.63
CA GLU A 290 20.72 -10.94 9.77
C GLU A 290 19.38 -10.81 10.49
N ASP A 291 18.94 -11.84 11.22
CA ASP A 291 17.69 -11.77 11.98
C ASP A 291 17.69 -10.59 12.97
N LYS A 292 18.78 -10.42 13.71
CA LYS A 292 18.93 -9.30 14.66
C LYS A 292 18.94 -7.93 13.97
N ARG A 293 19.62 -7.83 12.83
CA ARG A 293 19.68 -6.58 12.05
C ARG A 293 18.31 -6.23 11.49
N LEU A 294 17.55 -7.20 10.99
CA LEU A 294 16.20 -6.96 10.44
C LEU A 294 15.18 -6.64 11.54
N ASP A 295 15.28 -7.25 12.72
CA ASP A 295 14.46 -6.89 13.87
C ASP A 295 14.73 -5.43 14.30
N GLN A 296 16.01 -5.03 14.39
CA GLN A 296 16.36 -3.65 14.70
C GLN A 296 15.84 -2.69 13.64
N HIS A 297 15.97 -3.04 12.36
CA HIS A 297 15.41 -2.25 11.25
C HIS A 297 13.89 -2.04 11.38
N ALA A 298 13.15 -3.07 11.80
CA ALA A 298 11.72 -2.91 12.05
C ALA A 298 11.44 -1.90 13.17
N ARG A 299 12.21 -1.94 14.27
CA ARG A 299 12.10 -0.99 15.39
C ARG A 299 12.42 0.43 14.96
N ASP A 300 13.50 0.63 14.21
CA ASP A 300 13.89 1.95 13.68
C ASP A 300 12.77 2.53 12.78
N LEU A 301 12.15 1.69 11.95
CA LEU A 301 11.01 2.12 11.12
C LEU A 301 9.77 2.45 11.94
N MET A 302 9.52 1.75 13.05
CA MET A 302 8.42 2.08 13.97
C MET A 302 8.64 3.46 14.59
N GLU A 303 9.85 3.76 15.06
CA GLU A 303 10.21 5.07 15.62
C GLU A 303 10.09 6.20 14.59
N LEU A 304 10.60 5.98 13.37
CA LEU A 304 10.50 6.96 12.29
C LEU A 304 9.05 7.24 11.84
N ARG A 305 8.15 6.28 12.00
CA ARG A 305 6.74 6.39 11.64
C ARG A 305 5.86 6.95 12.75
N ALA A 306 6.27 6.82 14.00
CA ALA A 306 5.49 7.26 15.17
C ALA A 306 4.99 8.73 15.08
N PRO A 307 5.78 9.70 14.55
CA PRO A 307 5.29 11.07 14.37
C PRO A 307 4.32 11.24 13.19
N LEU A 308 4.23 10.27 12.28
CA LEU A 308 3.35 10.33 11.12
C LEU A 308 1.94 9.83 11.48
N VAL A 309 1.29 10.54 12.41
CA VAL A 309 -0.08 10.27 12.83
C VAL A 309 -1.02 10.29 11.62
N MET A 310 -2.04 9.44 11.63
CA MET A 310 -3.14 9.51 10.64
C MET A 310 -3.71 10.94 10.62
N MET A 311 -3.99 11.44 9.42
CA MET A 311 -4.66 12.73 9.33
C MET A 311 -6.07 12.60 9.91
N PRO A 312 -6.54 13.55 10.73
CA PRO A 312 -7.92 13.57 11.15
C PRO A 312 -8.80 13.86 9.92
N VAL A 313 -9.46 12.83 9.41
CA VAL A 313 -10.40 12.95 8.27
C VAL A 313 -11.86 13.00 8.72
N ASP A 314 -12.11 12.88 10.02
CA ASP A 314 -13.45 12.86 10.61
C ASP A 314 -14.27 14.14 10.36
N HIS A 315 -13.61 15.22 9.96
CA HIS A 315 -14.24 16.49 9.59
C HIS A 315 -14.40 16.68 8.07
N LEU A 316 -13.88 15.75 7.29
CA LEU A 316 -13.97 15.78 5.84
C LEU A 316 -15.24 15.04 5.40
N HIS A 317 -16.42 15.56 5.77
CA HIS A 317 -17.62 15.24 5.01
C HIS A 317 -17.37 15.72 3.59
N LEU A 318 -16.88 14.81 2.74
CA LEU A 318 -16.72 15.07 1.31
C LEU A 318 -18.10 14.93 0.69
N PRO A 319 -18.69 16.04 0.19
CA PRO A 319 -19.91 15.94 -0.60
C PRO A 319 -19.63 15.23 -1.92
#